data_d646b315cc2e83c4f8e27b181b5f5e18
#
_entry.id   d646b315cc2e83c4f8e27b181b5f5e18
#
_cell.length_a   1.000
_cell.length_b   1.000
_cell.length_c   1.000
_cell.angle_alpha   90.00
_cell.angle_beta   90.00
_cell.angle_gamma   90.00
#
_symmetry.space_group_name_H-M   'P 1'
#
loop_
_entity.id
_entity.type
_entity.pdbx_description
1 polymer ?
#
loop_
_entity_poly.entity_id
_entity_poly.type
_entity_poly.pdbx_seq_one_letter_code
_entity_poly.pdbx_strand_id
1 'polypeptide(L)'
;MNEFNLIEQFFRKNSLFINSNEIFKKKTFIGIGDDASVFSPPSGFDLVVSSDLLIEGTHFKKDHTPQSIGHKVLAVNLSDIAAMGAEPLCFTLSVNMQSINEAWLSKFCDGIFELANEASCKLIGGDTVKSKESAPMFFGVTIIGIVPSGKALRRGSMQLNDDIWVSGSIGDTTEAVKKNFFCKKLITPQPRLALGRKLLGIASSAIDISDGLSSDLHHLLTESSKNLKRKVFATIDFLSVGSCLGPYLFSCYLKNQLSLNECCSLAVASGDEYELCFSARKEFRATIKFLSVELNLPLTRIGEVISEKESEELSRVHEKNIIWIDSKGIPLCPENFPSDGFTHF
;
A
#
# COMPACT_ATOMS: atom_id res chain seq x y z
N MET A 1 34.98 -0.10 7.85
CA MET A 1 34.07 0.56 8.86
C MET A 1 33.54 -0.52 9.78
N ASN A 2 33.42 -0.29 11.09
CA ASN A 2 32.71 -1.20 12.01
C ASN A 2 31.22 -0.83 12.06
N GLU A 3 30.41 -1.70 12.65
CA GLU A 3 28.96 -1.55 12.75
C GLU A 3 28.54 -0.25 13.44
N PHE A 4 29.14 0.10 14.59
CA PHE A 4 28.80 1.32 15.33
C PHE A 4 29.07 2.59 14.53
N ASN A 5 30.18 2.64 13.79
CA ASN A 5 30.50 3.77 12.92
C ASN A 5 29.52 3.88 11.74
N LEU A 6 29.07 2.74 11.21
CA LEU A 6 28.05 2.70 10.17
C LEU A 6 26.71 3.26 10.69
N ILE A 7 26.24 2.78 11.84
CA ILE A 7 25.00 3.25 12.47
C ILE A 7 25.07 4.76 12.73
N GLU A 8 26.17 5.25 13.31
CA GLU A 8 26.34 6.68 13.60
C GLU A 8 26.34 7.53 12.33
N GLN A 9 27.10 7.10 11.32
CA GLN A 9 27.30 7.91 10.11
C GLN A 9 26.07 7.94 9.21
N PHE A 10 25.42 6.78 8.97
CA PHE A 10 24.39 6.63 7.97
C PHE A 10 22.96 6.68 8.55
N PHE A 11 22.75 6.20 9.75
CA PHE A 11 21.40 6.12 10.32
C PHE A 11 21.12 7.19 11.37
N ARG A 12 21.95 7.31 12.41
CA ARG A 12 21.70 8.25 13.50
C ARG A 12 21.76 9.69 13.04
N LYS A 13 22.82 10.10 12.33
CA LYS A 13 22.94 11.47 11.83
C LYS A 13 21.76 11.87 10.93
N ASN A 14 21.42 11.04 9.96
CA ASN A 14 20.31 11.35 9.06
C ASN A 14 18.97 11.41 9.79
N SER A 15 18.74 10.54 10.78
CA SER A 15 17.51 10.59 11.61
C SER A 15 17.36 11.90 12.39
N LEU A 16 18.44 12.61 12.74
CA LEU A 16 18.36 13.88 13.45
C LEU A 16 17.75 15.01 12.61
N PHE A 17 17.86 14.93 11.29
CA PHE A 17 17.37 15.95 10.36
C PHE A 17 15.90 15.76 9.96
N ILE A 18 15.26 14.66 10.36
CA ILE A 18 13.84 14.43 10.03
C ILE A 18 12.98 15.42 10.84
N ASN A 19 12.13 16.16 10.14
CA ASN A 19 11.09 16.97 10.75
C ASN A 19 10.04 16.05 11.36
N SER A 20 10.18 15.76 12.65
CA SER A 20 9.39 14.76 13.35
C SER A 20 8.42 15.38 14.35
N ASN A 21 7.44 14.58 14.77
CA ASN A 21 6.45 14.96 15.76
C ASN A 21 7.09 15.48 17.06
N GLU A 22 6.43 16.42 17.73
CA GLU A 22 6.85 17.04 19.01
C GLU A 22 7.19 16.01 20.11
N ILE A 23 6.66 14.80 20.01
CA ILE A 23 6.99 13.70 20.94
C ILE A 23 8.50 13.46 21.01
N PHE A 24 9.19 13.52 19.87
CA PHE A 24 10.63 13.24 19.79
C PHE A 24 11.50 14.44 20.16
N LYS A 25 10.90 15.60 20.45
CA LYS A 25 11.59 16.78 21.00
C LYS A 25 11.61 16.79 22.53
N LYS A 26 10.86 15.87 23.17
CA LYS A 26 10.83 15.76 24.64
C LYS A 26 12.15 15.20 25.17
N LYS A 27 12.60 15.68 26.34
CA LYS A 27 13.79 15.16 27.03
C LYS A 27 13.69 13.66 27.41
N THR A 28 12.48 13.12 27.46
CA THR A 28 12.22 11.70 27.78
C THR A 28 12.34 10.78 26.56
N PHE A 29 12.54 11.32 25.36
CA PHE A 29 12.78 10.51 24.16
C PHE A 29 14.18 9.92 24.20
N ILE A 30 14.28 8.61 24.06
CA ILE A 30 15.50 7.83 23.81
C ILE A 30 15.37 7.24 22.41
N GLY A 31 16.35 7.46 21.57
CA GLY A 31 16.38 6.94 20.19
C GLY A 31 17.62 6.09 19.93
N ILE A 32 18.13 6.14 18.69
CA ILE A 32 19.31 5.38 18.27
C ILE A 32 20.52 5.72 19.18
N GLY A 33 21.13 4.69 19.73
CA GLY A 33 22.32 4.80 20.60
C GLY A 33 22.13 4.21 22.00
N ASP A 34 20.92 3.71 22.30
CA ASP A 34 20.64 2.91 23.49
C ASP A 34 20.07 1.54 23.05
N ASP A 35 19.90 0.59 23.95
CA ASP A 35 19.41 -0.76 23.66
C ASP A 35 18.00 -0.78 23.08
N ALA A 36 17.18 0.22 23.41
CA ALA A 36 15.83 0.39 22.91
C ALA A 36 15.41 1.86 22.86
N SER A 37 14.47 2.15 21.98
CA SER A 37 13.86 3.49 21.91
C SER A 37 12.75 3.64 22.94
N VAL A 38 12.68 4.79 23.59
CA VAL A 38 11.65 5.13 24.59
C VAL A 38 10.93 6.40 24.18
N PHE A 39 9.62 6.34 24.04
CA PHE A 39 8.76 7.51 23.82
C PHE A 39 7.35 7.26 24.37
N SER A 40 6.62 8.33 24.63
CA SER A 40 5.23 8.26 25.06
C SER A 40 4.32 8.70 23.93
N PRO A 41 3.34 7.87 23.52
CA PRO A 41 2.37 8.29 22.52
C PRO A 41 1.53 9.49 23.02
N PRO A 42 0.94 10.29 22.13
CA PRO A 42 0.06 11.37 22.54
C PRO A 42 -1.23 10.82 23.13
N SER A 43 -1.76 11.52 24.13
CA SER A 43 -3.06 11.19 24.75
C SER A 43 -4.20 11.30 23.70
N GLY A 44 -5.14 10.38 23.72
CA GLY A 44 -6.29 10.36 22.81
C GLY A 44 -6.00 9.76 21.42
N PHE A 45 -4.87 9.07 21.26
CA PHE A 45 -4.52 8.34 20.05
C PHE A 45 -4.25 6.88 20.34
N ASP A 46 -4.59 6.02 19.37
CA ASP A 46 -4.19 4.62 19.32
C ASP A 46 -2.92 4.50 18.48
N LEU A 47 -2.06 3.52 18.81
CA LEU A 47 -0.91 3.16 17.99
C LEU A 47 -1.33 2.20 16.88
N VAL A 48 -0.83 2.45 15.68
CA VAL A 48 -0.93 1.55 14.52
C VAL A 48 0.46 1.04 14.23
N VAL A 49 0.61 -0.28 14.14
CA VAL A 49 1.91 -0.93 13.90
C VAL A 49 1.80 -1.86 12.71
N SER A 50 2.71 -1.74 11.76
CA SER A 50 2.88 -2.68 10.65
C SER A 50 4.34 -3.06 10.48
N SER A 51 4.59 -4.17 9.78
CA SER A 51 5.95 -4.63 9.51
C SER A 51 6.01 -5.42 8.21
N ASP A 52 6.92 -4.99 7.31
CA ASP A 52 7.20 -5.67 6.05
C ASP A 52 8.68 -6.01 5.91
N LEU A 53 8.94 -7.06 5.13
CA LEU A 53 10.25 -7.55 4.77
C LEU A 53 10.42 -7.54 3.25
N LEU A 54 11.40 -6.80 2.74
CA LEU A 54 11.75 -6.77 1.32
C LEU A 54 13.04 -7.56 1.07
N ILE A 55 12.99 -8.45 0.09
CA ILE A 55 14.08 -9.36 -0.25
C ILE A 55 14.51 -9.14 -1.71
N GLU A 56 15.82 -9.08 -1.94
CA GLU A 56 16.43 -9.03 -3.26
C GLU A 56 16.00 -10.25 -4.10
N GLY A 57 15.62 -10.00 -5.35
CA GLY A 57 15.14 -11.01 -6.28
C GLY A 57 13.63 -11.25 -6.23
N THR A 58 12.96 -10.86 -5.13
CA THR A 58 11.49 -10.96 -4.98
C THR A 58 10.84 -9.57 -5.08
N HIS A 59 11.25 -8.63 -4.23
CA HIS A 59 10.62 -7.33 -4.11
C HIS A 59 11.36 -6.20 -4.82
N PHE A 60 12.66 -6.39 -5.06
CA PHE A 60 13.50 -5.49 -5.83
C PHE A 60 14.61 -6.27 -6.56
N LYS A 61 15.06 -5.73 -7.68
CA LYS A 61 16.14 -6.32 -8.47
C LYS A 61 17.49 -5.76 -8.03
N LYS A 62 18.56 -6.53 -8.27
CA LYS A 62 19.94 -6.11 -7.96
C LYS A 62 20.40 -4.87 -8.72
N ASP A 63 19.82 -4.61 -9.89
CA ASP A 63 20.12 -3.48 -10.77
C ASP A 63 19.29 -2.24 -10.45
N HIS A 64 18.34 -2.32 -9.50
CA HIS A 64 17.66 -1.14 -8.99
C HIS A 64 18.64 -0.22 -8.27
N THR A 65 18.43 1.09 -8.40
CA THR A 65 19.30 2.07 -7.72
C THR A 65 19.16 1.96 -6.21
N PRO A 66 20.22 2.12 -5.43
CA PRO A 66 20.15 2.08 -3.97
C PRO A 66 19.11 3.09 -3.42
N GLN A 67 19.03 4.27 -4.02
CA GLN A 67 18.06 5.29 -3.64
C GLN A 67 16.62 4.81 -3.82
N SER A 68 16.29 4.18 -4.95
CA SER A 68 14.94 3.64 -5.17
C SER A 68 14.63 2.47 -4.23
N ILE A 69 15.60 1.63 -3.90
CA ILE A 69 15.43 0.57 -2.91
C ILE A 69 15.12 1.17 -1.54
N GLY A 70 15.91 2.17 -1.09
CA GLY A 70 15.67 2.87 0.17
C GLY A 70 14.28 3.50 0.24
N HIS A 71 13.84 4.14 -0.84
CA HIS A 71 12.48 4.67 -0.96
C HIS A 71 11.41 3.56 -0.82
N LYS A 72 11.52 2.49 -1.63
CA LYS A 72 10.52 1.40 -1.64
C LYS A 72 10.42 0.71 -0.27
N VAL A 73 11.54 0.48 0.40
CA VAL A 73 11.59 -0.16 1.73
C VAL A 73 10.72 0.56 2.76
N LEU A 74 10.70 1.89 2.74
CA LEU A 74 9.84 2.65 3.65
C LEU A 74 8.42 2.84 3.09
N ALA A 75 8.29 3.01 1.77
CA ALA A 75 7.03 3.32 1.11
C ALA A 75 5.96 2.23 1.29
N VAL A 76 6.36 0.95 1.23
CA VAL A 76 5.42 -0.17 1.41
C VAL A 76 4.79 -0.14 2.80
N ASN A 77 5.59 0.08 3.83
CA ASN A 77 5.11 0.21 5.21
C ASN A 77 4.25 1.47 5.44
N LEU A 78 4.60 2.58 4.79
CA LEU A 78 3.79 3.80 4.82
C LEU A 78 2.43 3.60 4.14
N SER A 79 2.33 2.66 3.19
CA SER A 79 1.08 2.29 2.53
C SER A 79 0.10 1.63 3.50
N ASP A 80 0.57 0.73 4.37
CA ASP A 80 -0.24 0.17 5.46
C ASP A 80 -0.76 1.24 6.41
N ILE A 81 0.11 2.18 6.80
CA ILE A 81 -0.28 3.32 7.65
C ILE A 81 -1.37 4.15 6.96
N ALA A 82 -1.26 4.37 5.65
CA ALA A 82 -2.27 5.07 4.86
C ALA A 82 -3.60 4.30 4.84
N ALA A 83 -3.56 2.98 4.64
CA ALA A 83 -4.75 2.11 4.63
C ALA A 83 -5.51 2.12 5.97
N MET A 84 -4.79 2.33 7.08
CA MET A 84 -5.39 2.47 8.42
C MET A 84 -5.87 3.90 8.74
N GLY A 85 -5.68 4.86 7.83
CA GLY A 85 -5.98 6.28 8.06
C GLY A 85 -5.07 6.94 9.11
N ALA A 86 -3.94 6.33 9.41
CA ALA A 86 -3.02 6.78 10.44
C ALA A 86 -2.02 7.83 9.93
N GLU A 87 -1.47 8.59 10.85
CA GLU A 87 -0.31 9.46 10.64
C GLU A 87 0.95 8.69 11.03
N PRO A 88 1.95 8.55 10.14
CA PRO A 88 3.20 7.90 10.49
C PRO A 88 3.93 8.68 11.58
N LEU A 89 4.58 7.97 12.50
CA LEU A 89 5.27 8.54 13.63
C LEU A 89 6.77 8.21 13.60
N CYS A 90 7.08 6.93 13.56
CA CYS A 90 8.46 6.45 13.56
C CYS A 90 8.55 5.03 13.00
N PHE A 91 9.78 4.61 12.72
CA PHE A 91 10.06 3.26 12.26
C PHE A 91 11.40 2.73 12.80
N THR A 92 11.55 1.42 12.78
CA THR A 92 12.83 0.72 12.94
C THR A 92 13.22 0.10 11.61
N LEU A 93 14.53 -0.04 11.36
CA LEU A 93 15.07 -0.59 10.13
C LEU A 93 16.06 -1.70 10.43
N SER A 94 15.76 -2.91 10.02
CA SER A 94 16.67 -4.06 10.04
C SER A 94 17.28 -4.25 8.66
N VAL A 95 18.60 -4.33 8.59
CA VAL A 95 19.36 -4.37 7.33
C VAL A 95 20.27 -5.60 7.30
N ASN A 96 20.12 -6.42 6.27
CA ASN A 96 21.06 -7.49 5.97
C ASN A 96 21.82 -7.20 4.67
N MET A 97 23.15 -7.12 4.76
CA MET A 97 24.03 -6.86 3.63
C MET A 97 25.17 -7.86 3.60
N GLN A 98 25.66 -8.20 2.41
CA GLN A 98 26.82 -9.08 2.22
C GLN A 98 28.14 -8.37 2.55
N SER A 99 28.24 -7.08 2.23
CA SER A 99 29.41 -6.23 2.47
C SER A 99 29.00 -4.77 2.63
N ILE A 100 29.83 -4.01 3.30
CA ILE A 100 29.61 -2.56 3.44
C ILE A 100 30.22 -1.86 2.22
N ASN A 101 29.33 -1.27 1.40
CA ASN A 101 29.71 -0.32 0.36
C ASN A 101 29.16 1.06 0.76
N GLU A 102 30.04 1.95 1.20
CA GLU A 102 29.64 3.26 1.73
C GLU A 102 28.91 4.13 0.70
N ALA A 103 29.33 4.08 -0.56
CA ALA A 103 28.70 4.85 -1.63
C ALA A 103 27.27 4.32 -1.92
N TRP A 104 27.10 2.99 -1.91
CA TRP A 104 25.79 2.35 -2.06
C TRP A 104 24.87 2.71 -0.90
N LEU A 105 25.39 2.58 0.34
CA LEU A 105 24.63 2.83 1.57
C LEU A 105 24.22 4.31 1.67
N SER A 106 25.11 5.24 1.27
CA SER A 106 24.77 6.66 1.22
C SER A 106 23.56 6.91 0.31
N LYS A 107 23.54 6.31 -0.89
CA LYS A 107 22.43 6.44 -1.82
C LYS A 107 21.14 5.77 -1.33
N PHE A 108 21.24 4.63 -0.68
CA PHE A 108 20.12 3.99 -0.02
C PHE A 108 19.52 4.91 1.06
N CYS A 109 20.38 5.51 1.88
CA CYS A 109 19.99 6.48 2.89
C CYS A 109 19.34 7.74 2.28
N ASP A 110 19.86 8.25 1.15
CA ASP A 110 19.22 9.37 0.45
C ASP A 110 17.74 9.05 0.17
N GLY A 111 17.44 7.85 -0.36
CA GLY A 111 16.06 7.47 -0.70
C GLY A 111 15.14 7.26 0.51
N ILE A 112 15.60 6.53 1.53
CA ILE A 112 14.76 6.25 2.69
C ILE A 112 14.51 7.50 3.54
N PHE A 113 15.53 8.36 3.72
CA PHE A 113 15.39 9.57 4.54
C PHE A 113 14.70 10.73 3.83
N GLU A 114 14.77 10.81 2.50
CA GLU A 114 13.96 11.75 1.72
C GLU A 114 12.46 11.47 1.97
N LEU A 115 12.03 10.22 1.79
CA LEU A 115 10.64 9.82 2.03
C LEU A 115 10.25 9.93 3.52
N ALA A 116 11.15 9.56 4.43
CA ALA A 116 10.93 9.67 5.87
C ALA A 116 10.69 11.12 6.30
N ASN A 117 11.41 12.07 5.69
CA ASN A 117 11.25 13.50 5.95
C ASN A 117 9.92 14.02 5.38
N GLU A 118 9.55 13.64 4.15
CA GLU A 118 8.26 13.97 3.56
C GLU A 118 7.09 13.47 4.41
N ALA A 119 7.20 12.24 4.92
CA ALA A 119 6.20 11.61 5.77
C ALA A 119 6.28 12.07 7.25
N SER A 120 7.27 12.87 7.64
CA SER A 120 7.56 13.23 9.03
C SER A 120 7.73 12.01 9.96
N CYS A 121 8.29 10.92 9.43
CA CYS A 121 8.42 9.61 10.07
C CYS A 121 9.87 9.37 10.52
N LYS A 122 10.12 9.27 11.83
CA LYS A 122 11.48 9.23 12.39
C LYS A 122 12.02 7.82 12.49
N LEU A 123 13.24 7.59 12.01
CA LEU A 123 13.98 6.35 12.34
C LEU A 123 14.40 6.39 13.82
N ILE A 124 14.01 5.38 14.59
CA ILE A 124 14.25 5.36 16.04
C ILE A 124 15.14 4.20 16.50
N GLY A 125 15.40 3.22 15.65
CA GLY A 125 16.21 2.05 15.98
C GLY A 125 16.30 1.08 14.81
N GLY A 126 16.88 -0.09 15.06
CA GLY A 126 17.02 -1.14 14.05
C GLY A 126 18.17 -2.05 14.34
N ASP A 127 18.52 -2.86 13.35
CA ASP A 127 19.63 -3.82 13.43
C ASP A 127 20.39 -3.86 12.10
N THR A 128 21.68 -4.19 12.13
CA THR A 128 22.51 -4.30 10.93
C THR A 128 23.31 -5.58 10.99
N VAL A 129 23.07 -6.49 10.06
CA VAL A 129 23.69 -7.81 10.01
C VAL A 129 24.49 -7.98 8.72
N LYS A 130 25.68 -8.56 8.84
CA LYS A 130 26.45 -9.01 7.69
C LYS A 130 26.16 -10.48 7.40
N SER A 131 25.65 -10.77 6.20
CA SER A 131 25.43 -12.13 5.71
C SER A 131 26.57 -12.66 4.83
N LYS A 132 26.49 -13.94 4.46
CA LYS A 132 27.38 -14.55 3.46
C LYS A 132 27.14 -13.94 2.08
N GLU A 133 28.16 -13.95 1.21
CA GLU A 133 28.08 -13.39 -0.16
C GLU A 133 26.98 -14.00 -1.03
N SER A 134 26.57 -15.24 -0.76
CA SER A 134 25.51 -15.93 -1.49
C SER A 134 24.09 -15.61 -0.99
N ALA A 135 23.94 -14.94 0.15
CA ALA A 135 22.63 -14.61 0.69
C ALA A 135 22.06 -13.34 0.02
N PRO A 136 20.76 -13.26 -0.27
CA PRO A 136 20.15 -12.04 -0.80
C PRO A 136 20.21 -10.91 0.24
N MET A 137 20.26 -9.67 -0.23
CA MET A 137 20.00 -8.53 0.65
C MET A 137 18.54 -8.55 1.09
N PHE A 138 18.27 -8.18 2.34
CA PHE A 138 16.92 -7.92 2.80
C PHE A 138 16.87 -6.74 3.75
N PHE A 139 15.69 -6.11 3.78
CA PHE A 139 15.39 -4.95 4.61
C PHE A 139 14.05 -5.19 5.30
N GLY A 140 14.05 -5.15 6.63
CA GLY A 140 12.84 -5.22 7.44
C GLY A 140 12.55 -3.86 8.04
N VAL A 141 11.32 -3.38 7.90
CA VAL A 141 10.85 -2.17 8.56
C VAL A 141 9.69 -2.54 9.47
N THR A 142 9.74 -2.06 10.70
CA THR A 142 8.55 -1.99 11.55
C THR A 142 8.21 -0.52 11.74
N ILE A 143 7.01 -0.14 11.29
CA ILE A 143 6.53 1.25 11.34
C ILE A 143 5.46 1.41 12.42
N ILE A 144 5.47 2.56 13.06
CA ILE A 144 4.50 2.94 14.07
C ILE A 144 3.86 4.26 13.63
N GLY A 145 2.54 4.26 13.55
CA GLY A 145 1.73 5.45 13.30
C GLY A 145 0.76 5.70 14.47
N ILE A 146 0.03 6.79 14.37
CA ILE A 146 -1.01 7.17 15.32
C ILE A 146 -2.31 7.50 14.59
N VAL A 147 -3.42 7.20 15.22
CA VAL A 147 -4.75 7.53 14.75
C VAL A 147 -5.61 7.96 15.94
N PRO A 148 -6.56 8.90 15.83
CA PRO A 148 -7.47 9.23 16.93
C PRO A 148 -8.16 7.96 17.45
N SER A 149 -8.24 7.80 18.79
CA SER A 149 -8.69 6.57 19.42
C SER A 149 -10.03 6.09 18.91
N GLY A 150 -10.09 4.83 18.50
CA GLY A 150 -11.26 4.18 17.94
C GLY A 150 -11.65 4.61 16.51
N LYS A 151 -10.79 5.36 15.79
CA LYS A 151 -11.07 5.88 14.44
C LYS A 151 -10.30 5.19 13.32
N ALA A 152 -9.42 4.23 13.63
CA ALA A 152 -8.68 3.52 12.59
C ALA A 152 -9.60 2.91 11.53
N LEU A 153 -9.24 3.08 10.27
CA LEU A 153 -9.87 2.36 9.17
C LEU A 153 -9.56 0.87 9.30
N ARG A 154 -10.51 0.03 8.95
CA ARG A 154 -10.38 -1.43 9.13
C ARG A 154 -10.82 -2.15 7.87
N ARG A 155 -10.20 -3.30 7.59
CA ARG A 155 -10.60 -4.15 6.47
C ARG A 155 -12.03 -4.67 6.63
N GLY A 156 -12.44 -5.04 7.82
CA GLY A 156 -13.70 -5.73 8.10
C GLY A 156 -14.91 -4.82 8.39
N SER A 157 -15.01 -3.64 7.82
CA SER A 157 -16.06 -2.67 8.19
C SER A 157 -16.96 -2.23 7.04
N MET A 158 -16.89 -2.91 5.87
CA MET A 158 -17.80 -2.66 4.75
C MET A 158 -19.27 -2.82 5.17
N GLN A 159 -20.13 -1.99 4.61
CA GLN A 159 -21.58 -2.07 4.80
C GLN A 159 -22.26 -2.39 3.46
N LEU A 160 -23.45 -3.00 3.52
CA LEU A 160 -24.25 -3.18 2.32
C LEU A 160 -24.58 -1.81 1.70
N ASN A 161 -24.59 -1.77 0.38
CA ASN A 161 -24.79 -0.57 -0.45
C ASN A 161 -23.66 0.47 -0.36
N ASP A 162 -22.52 0.16 0.26
CA ASP A 162 -21.33 1.00 0.13
C ASP A 162 -20.85 0.98 -1.31
N ASP A 163 -20.45 2.14 -1.83
CA ASP A 163 -19.66 2.21 -3.07
C ASP A 163 -18.23 1.74 -2.80
N ILE A 164 -17.63 1.11 -3.80
CA ILE A 164 -16.22 0.68 -3.78
C ILE A 164 -15.42 1.61 -4.69
N TRP A 165 -14.28 2.10 -4.17
CA TRP A 165 -13.42 3.09 -4.78
C TRP A 165 -11.98 2.62 -4.85
N VAL A 166 -11.26 3.06 -5.88
CA VAL A 166 -9.82 2.88 -6.05
C VAL A 166 -9.18 4.24 -6.25
N SER A 167 -8.05 4.49 -5.59
CA SER A 167 -7.23 5.69 -5.81
C SER A 167 -6.25 5.50 -6.97
N GLY A 168 -5.88 6.59 -7.63
CA GLY A 168 -4.83 6.64 -8.64
C GLY A 168 -5.10 5.76 -9.85
N SER A 169 -4.09 4.98 -10.25
CA SER A 169 -4.15 4.06 -11.38
C SER A 169 -3.50 2.71 -11.02
N ILE A 170 -3.92 1.64 -11.67
CA ILE A 170 -3.45 0.27 -11.41
C ILE A 170 -3.11 -0.47 -12.72
N GLY A 171 -2.26 -1.50 -12.62
CA GLY A 171 -2.03 -2.48 -13.68
C GLY A 171 -0.64 -2.46 -14.30
N ASP A 172 0.12 -1.37 -14.16
CA ASP A 172 1.41 -1.23 -14.85
C ASP A 172 2.57 -1.97 -14.16
N THR A 173 2.51 -2.20 -12.86
CA THR A 173 3.63 -2.72 -12.05
C THR A 173 3.97 -4.16 -12.41
N THR A 174 2.99 -5.05 -12.46
CA THR A 174 3.20 -6.46 -12.85
C THR A 174 3.69 -6.58 -14.29
N GLU A 175 3.14 -5.78 -15.21
CA GLU A 175 3.61 -5.77 -16.60
C GLU A 175 5.04 -5.22 -16.72
N ALA A 176 5.42 -4.26 -15.89
CA ALA A 176 6.78 -3.75 -15.84
C ALA A 176 7.79 -4.84 -15.38
N VAL A 177 7.40 -5.66 -14.40
CA VAL A 177 8.22 -6.81 -13.98
C VAL A 177 8.35 -7.83 -15.09
N LYS A 178 7.21 -8.25 -15.70
CA LYS A 178 7.17 -9.28 -16.76
C LYS A 178 7.92 -8.87 -18.02
N LYS A 179 7.77 -7.63 -18.45
CA LYS A 179 8.35 -7.12 -19.70
C LYS A 179 9.63 -6.33 -19.50
N ASN A 180 10.10 -6.21 -18.27
CA ASN A 180 11.35 -5.53 -17.89
C ASN A 180 11.44 -4.09 -18.42
N PHE A 181 10.40 -3.28 -18.21
CA PHE A 181 10.45 -1.84 -18.53
C PHE A 181 10.43 -0.98 -17.26
N PHE A 182 10.88 0.25 -17.40
CA PHE A 182 10.89 1.19 -16.29
C PHE A 182 9.46 1.61 -15.92
N CYS A 183 9.07 1.35 -14.67
CA CYS A 183 7.82 1.80 -14.07
C CYS A 183 8.13 2.56 -12.77
N LYS A 184 7.93 3.87 -12.78
CA LYS A 184 8.20 4.71 -11.60
C LYS A 184 7.44 4.22 -10.37
N LYS A 185 6.19 3.84 -10.54
CA LYS A 185 5.33 3.36 -9.46
C LYS A 185 5.86 2.08 -8.78
N LEU A 186 6.38 1.13 -9.58
CA LEU A 186 7.01 -0.09 -9.06
C LEU A 186 8.28 0.20 -8.24
N ILE A 187 9.07 1.19 -8.68
CA ILE A 187 10.41 1.46 -8.14
C ILE A 187 10.37 2.47 -7.00
N THR A 188 9.50 3.49 -7.12
CA THR A 188 9.30 4.53 -6.11
C THR A 188 7.80 4.77 -5.88
N PRO A 189 7.10 3.79 -5.26
CA PRO A 189 5.67 3.92 -4.97
C PRO A 189 5.40 5.12 -4.05
N GLN A 190 4.22 5.73 -4.22
CA GLN A 190 3.81 6.91 -3.47
C GLN A 190 2.68 6.53 -2.49
N PRO A 191 2.96 6.35 -1.20
CA PRO A 191 1.95 6.00 -0.20
C PRO A 191 0.86 7.06 -0.10
N ARG A 192 -0.39 6.64 -0.02
CA ARG A 192 -1.56 7.53 -0.04
C ARG A 192 -1.92 8.09 1.35
N LEU A 193 -0.90 8.53 2.12
CA LEU A 193 -1.06 9.02 3.50
C LEU A 193 -2.07 10.15 3.64
N ALA A 194 -2.02 11.14 2.75
CA ALA A 194 -2.95 12.27 2.78
C ALA A 194 -4.39 11.81 2.54
N LEU A 195 -4.60 10.89 1.59
CA LEU A 195 -5.92 10.31 1.33
C LEU A 195 -6.39 9.50 2.55
N GLY A 196 -5.58 8.58 3.06
CA GLY A 196 -5.95 7.74 4.20
C GLY A 196 -6.46 8.55 5.38
N ARG A 197 -5.76 9.61 5.78
CA ARG A 197 -6.18 10.52 6.86
C ARG A 197 -7.51 11.22 6.57
N LYS A 198 -7.73 11.66 5.33
CA LYS A 198 -8.98 12.33 4.92
C LYS A 198 -10.17 11.38 4.80
N LEU A 199 -9.92 10.09 4.70
CA LEU A 199 -10.97 9.06 4.67
C LEU A 199 -11.52 8.72 6.07
N LEU A 200 -10.88 9.18 7.16
CA LEU A 200 -11.42 9.00 8.52
C LEU A 200 -12.82 9.61 8.65
N GLY A 201 -13.79 8.79 9.06
CA GLY A 201 -15.19 9.17 9.16
C GLY A 201 -15.96 9.24 7.83
N ILE A 202 -15.31 8.97 6.70
CA ILE A 202 -15.89 8.91 5.35
C ILE A 202 -15.91 7.46 4.86
N ALA A 203 -14.75 6.79 4.83
CA ALA A 203 -14.67 5.39 4.43
C ALA A 203 -15.18 4.48 5.56
N SER A 204 -15.92 3.46 5.17
CA SER A 204 -16.35 2.37 6.06
C SER A 204 -15.21 1.38 6.25
N SER A 205 -14.43 1.11 5.20
CA SER A 205 -13.36 0.12 5.15
C SER A 205 -12.28 0.55 4.17
N ALA A 206 -11.02 0.15 4.40
CA ALA A 206 -9.92 0.41 3.50
C ALA A 206 -8.85 -0.68 3.58
N ILE A 207 -8.11 -0.84 2.46
CA ILE A 207 -6.92 -1.66 2.29
C ILE A 207 -6.03 -0.99 1.24
N ASP A 208 -4.71 -1.17 1.31
CA ASP A 208 -3.84 -0.85 0.18
C ASP A 208 -3.79 -2.01 -0.83
N ILE A 209 -3.44 -1.72 -2.06
CA ILE A 209 -3.36 -2.70 -3.15
C ILE A 209 -1.91 -3.14 -3.28
N SER A 210 -1.56 -4.24 -2.63
CA SER A 210 -0.24 -4.86 -2.63
C SER A 210 -0.19 -6.16 -3.42
N ASP A 211 -1.22 -7.02 -3.30
CA ASP A 211 -1.31 -8.31 -3.98
C ASP A 211 -2.12 -8.25 -5.28
N GLY A 212 -2.82 -7.15 -5.48
CA GLY A 212 -3.71 -6.89 -6.61
C GLY A 212 -5.15 -6.67 -6.18
N LEU A 213 -5.85 -5.79 -6.91
CA LEU A 213 -7.20 -5.36 -6.55
C LEU A 213 -8.16 -6.53 -6.29
N SER A 214 -8.11 -7.59 -7.09
CA SER A 214 -8.99 -8.77 -6.90
C SER A 214 -8.72 -9.47 -5.57
N SER A 215 -7.45 -9.63 -5.19
CA SER A 215 -7.04 -10.28 -3.94
C SER A 215 -7.36 -9.40 -2.73
N ASP A 216 -6.99 -8.13 -2.79
CA ASP A 216 -7.13 -7.21 -1.67
C ASP A 216 -8.60 -6.84 -1.41
N LEU A 217 -9.42 -6.70 -2.46
CA LEU A 217 -10.87 -6.54 -2.32
C LEU A 217 -11.51 -7.80 -1.69
N HIS A 218 -11.05 -9.00 -2.08
CA HIS A 218 -11.50 -10.24 -1.45
C HIS A 218 -11.21 -10.27 0.06
N HIS A 219 -10.05 -9.75 0.48
CA HIS A 219 -9.74 -9.61 1.91
C HIS A 219 -10.72 -8.67 2.62
N LEU A 220 -11.06 -7.52 2.03
CA LEU A 220 -12.07 -6.61 2.58
C LEU A 220 -13.43 -7.30 2.75
N LEU A 221 -13.90 -8.02 1.73
CA LEU A 221 -15.18 -8.74 1.75
C LEU A 221 -15.18 -9.88 2.78
N THR A 222 -14.09 -10.62 2.86
CA THR A 222 -13.94 -11.75 3.80
C THR A 222 -13.98 -11.27 5.24
N GLU A 223 -13.18 -10.26 5.59
CA GLU A 223 -13.16 -9.72 6.95
C GLU A 223 -14.48 -9.03 7.32
N SER A 224 -15.10 -8.35 6.36
CA SER A 224 -16.42 -7.75 6.58
C SER A 224 -17.51 -8.80 6.80
N SER A 225 -17.45 -9.91 6.05
CA SER A 225 -18.39 -11.03 6.21
C SER A 225 -18.30 -11.65 7.61
N LYS A 226 -17.07 -11.82 8.13
CA LYS A 226 -16.84 -12.32 9.50
C LYS A 226 -17.44 -11.39 10.55
N ASN A 227 -17.19 -10.08 10.44
CA ASN A 227 -17.66 -9.08 11.39
C ASN A 227 -19.19 -8.91 11.36
N LEU A 228 -19.78 -8.93 10.18
CA LEU A 228 -21.23 -8.83 10.00
C LEU A 228 -21.96 -10.15 10.28
N LYS A 229 -21.23 -11.27 10.47
CA LYS A 229 -21.77 -12.65 10.62
C LYS A 229 -22.73 -13.03 9.46
N ARG A 230 -22.48 -12.53 8.28
CA ARG A 230 -23.19 -12.83 7.04
C ARG A 230 -22.28 -12.59 5.86
N LYS A 231 -22.43 -13.35 4.77
CA LYS A 231 -21.65 -13.12 3.56
C LYS A 231 -22.00 -11.79 2.92
N VAL A 232 -20.99 -11.08 2.47
CA VAL A 232 -21.12 -9.89 1.62
C VAL A 232 -20.34 -10.11 0.34
N PHE A 233 -20.83 -9.53 -0.73
CA PHE A 233 -20.27 -9.64 -2.09
C PHE A 233 -20.04 -8.25 -2.65
N ALA A 234 -19.31 -8.16 -3.74
CA ALA A 234 -19.15 -6.93 -4.50
C ALA A 234 -19.55 -7.14 -5.96
N THR A 235 -20.25 -6.19 -6.52
CA THR A 235 -20.33 -6.02 -7.98
C THR A 235 -19.28 -5.02 -8.40
N ILE A 236 -18.45 -5.37 -9.37
CA ILE A 236 -17.40 -4.49 -9.91
C ILE A 236 -17.66 -4.24 -11.38
N ASP A 237 -17.88 -2.99 -11.73
CA ASP A 237 -18.04 -2.55 -13.11
C ASP A 237 -16.67 -2.51 -13.81
N PHE A 238 -16.51 -3.39 -14.76
CA PHE A 238 -15.27 -3.59 -15.47
C PHE A 238 -14.86 -2.39 -16.34
N LEU A 239 -15.83 -1.65 -16.86
CA LEU A 239 -15.56 -0.41 -17.58
C LEU A 239 -15.03 0.69 -16.66
N SER A 240 -15.52 0.74 -15.43
CA SER A 240 -15.01 1.66 -14.41
C SER A 240 -13.56 1.33 -14.01
N VAL A 241 -13.19 0.05 -13.94
CA VAL A 241 -11.77 -0.36 -13.81
C VAL A 241 -10.94 0.16 -14.97
N GLY A 242 -11.47 0.15 -16.19
CA GLY A 242 -10.83 0.73 -17.36
C GLY A 242 -10.50 2.22 -17.22
N SER A 243 -11.21 2.94 -16.37
CA SER A 243 -10.96 4.37 -16.08
C SER A 243 -9.81 4.61 -15.11
N CYS A 244 -9.30 3.58 -14.43
CA CYS A 244 -8.14 3.66 -13.55
C CYS A 244 -6.94 2.82 -14.01
N LEU A 245 -6.87 2.50 -15.32
CA LEU A 245 -5.71 1.84 -15.90
C LEU A 245 -4.45 2.69 -15.80
N GLY A 246 -3.33 2.06 -15.53
CA GLY A 246 -2.02 2.68 -15.62
C GLY A 246 -1.67 3.12 -17.04
N PRO A 247 -0.76 4.11 -17.18
CA PRO A 247 -0.40 4.67 -18.49
C PRO A 247 0.05 3.64 -19.53
N TYR A 248 0.75 2.58 -19.12
CA TYR A 248 1.21 1.53 -20.03
C TYR A 248 0.05 0.71 -20.59
N LEU A 249 -0.81 0.17 -19.71
CA LEU A 249 -1.97 -0.62 -20.15
C LEU A 249 -2.94 0.25 -20.98
N PHE A 250 -3.16 1.49 -20.57
CA PHE A 250 -3.98 2.42 -21.35
C PHE A 250 -3.39 2.69 -22.74
N SER A 251 -2.06 2.82 -22.86
CA SER A 251 -1.37 2.93 -24.16
C SER A 251 -1.53 1.67 -25.01
N CYS A 252 -1.46 0.47 -24.41
CA CYS A 252 -1.69 -0.79 -25.13
C CYS A 252 -3.11 -0.86 -25.71
N TYR A 253 -4.11 -0.42 -24.94
CA TYR A 253 -5.50 -0.31 -25.39
C TYR A 253 -5.64 0.66 -26.56
N LEU A 254 -5.12 1.89 -26.46
CA LEU A 254 -5.21 2.90 -27.52
C LEU A 254 -4.52 2.45 -28.81
N LYS A 255 -3.47 1.65 -28.74
CA LYS A 255 -2.76 1.08 -29.90
C LYS A 255 -3.37 -0.20 -30.43
N ASN A 256 -4.52 -0.64 -29.93
CA ASN A 256 -5.17 -1.92 -30.27
C ASN A 256 -4.24 -3.14 -30.08
N GLN A 257 -3.29 -3.07 -29.15
CA GLN A 257 -2.42 -4.20 -28.80
C GLN A 257 -3.11 -5.17 -27.82
N LEU A 258 -3.99 -4.63 -26.97
CA LEU A 258 -4.84 -5.35 -26.03
C LEU A 258 -6.25 -4.75 -26.11
N SER A 259 -7.26 -5.60 -25.95
CA SER A 259 -8.63 -5.15 -25.71
C SER A 259 -8.78 -4.51 -24.35
N LEU A 260 -9.83 -3.73 -24.13
CA LEU A 260 -10.12 -3.16 -22.81
C LEU A 260 -10.25 -4.24 -21.73
N ASN A 261 -10.92 -5.37 -22.09
CA ASN A 261 -11.10 -6.49 -21.16
C ASN A 261 -9.75 -7.11 -20.75
N GLU A 262 -8.82 -7.31 -21.69
CA GLU A 262 -7.48 -7.81 -21.36
C GLU A 262 -6.72 -6.82 -20.47
N CYS A 263 -6.77 -5.53 -20.77
CA CYS A 263 -6.15 -4.51 -19.92
C CYS A 263 -6.72 -4.50 -18.49
N CYS A 264 -8.04 -4.57 -18.35
CA CYS A 264 -8.68 -4.60 -17.04
C CYS A 264 -8.36 -5.90 -16.28
N SER A 265 -8.33 -7.05 -16.96
CA SER A 265 -7.93 -8.33 -16.34
C SER A 265 -6.51 -8.28 -15.80
N LEU A 266 -5.56 -7.71 -16.55
CA LEU A 266 -4.19 -7.51 -16.09
C LEU A 266 -4.13 -6.53 -14.91
N ALA A 267 -4.93 -5.46 -14.96
CA ALA A 267 -4.91 -4.43 -13.94
C ALA A 267 -5.44 -4.93 -12.58
N VAL A 268 -6.51 -5.71 -12.55
CA VAL A 268 -7.09 -6.22 -11.30
C VAL A 268 -6.22 -7.26 -10.59
N ALA A 269 -5.33 -7.92 -11.35
CA ALA A 269 -4.38 -8.90 -10.82
C ALA A 269 -2.99 -8.29 -10.52
N SER A 270 -2.78 -7.00 -10.81
CA SER A 270 -1.47 -6.36 -10.66
C SER A 270 -1.20 -6.02 -9.21
N GLY A 271 -0.16 -6.62 -8.63
CA GLY A 271 0.38 -6.29 -7.31
C GLY A 271 1.37 -5.12 -7.31
N ASP A 272 1.94 -4.79 -6.16
CA ASP A 272 2.90 -3.68 -5.97
C ASP A 272 2.32 -2.30 -6.37
N GLU A 273 1.01 -2.11 -6.31
CA GLU A 273 0.35 -0.87 -6.75
C GLU A 273 0.36 0.23 -5.69
N TYR A 274 0.25 -0.11 -4.42
CA TYR A 274 0.25 0.80 -3.27
C TYR A 274 -0.73 1.97 -3.41
N GLU A 275 -1.86 1.70 -4.07
CA GLU A 275 -3.06 2.54 -4.08
C GLU A 275 -4.00 2.08 -2.96
N LEU A 276 -5.02 2.87 -2.63
CA LEU A 276 -6.06 2.46 -1.68
C LEU A 276 -7.31 1.96 -2.41
N CYS A 277 -7.78 0.77 -2.01
CA CYS A 277 -9.14 0.31 -2.26
C CYS A 277 -9.97 0.55 -0.98
N PHE A 278 -11.08 1.24 -1.07
CA PHE A 278 -11.91 1.57 0.08
C PHE A 278 -13.40 1.54 -0.24
N SER A 279 -14.23 1.31 0.77
CA SER A 279 -15.67 1.44 0.66
C SER A 279 -16.17 2.66 1.40
N ALA A 280 -17.26 3.25 0.89
CA ALA A 280 -17.90 4.39 1.52
C ALA A 280 -19.39 4.45 1.16
N ARG A 281 -20.22 4.99 2.08
CA ARG A 281 -21.64 5.19 1.81
C ARG A 281 -21.87 6.13 0.64
N LYS A 282 -22.96 5.92 -0.08
CA LYS A 282 -23.34 6.70 -1.28
C LYS A 282 -23.46 8.22 -1.00
N GLU A 283 -23.80 8.60 0.23
CA GLU A 283 -23.89 10.00 0.66
C GLU A 283 -22.55 10.75 0.58
N PHE A 284 -21.42 10.03 0.66
CA PHE A 284 -20.07 10.63 0.59
C PHE A 284 -19.54 10.80 -0.84
N ARG A 285 -20.29 10.44 -1.88
CA ARG A 285 -19.84 10.58 -3.29
C ARG A 285 -19.34 11.98 -3.63
N ALA A 286 -20.08 13.01 -3.19
CA ALA A 286 -19.69 14.40 -3.44
C ALA A 286 -18.40 14.77 -2.68
N THR A 287 -18.27 14.33 -1.43
CA THR A 287 -17.08 14.54 -0.61
C THR A 287 -15.87 13.85 -1.22
N ILE A 288 -16.01 12.60 -1.66
CA ILE A 288 -14.91 11.85 -2.29
C ILE A 288 -14.45 12.50 -3.60
N LYS A 289 -15.40 12.99 -4.42
CA LYS A 289 -15.05 13.76 -5.63
C LYS A 289 -14.31 15.05 -5.30
N PHE A 290 -14.70 15.75 -4.23
CA PHE A 290 -13.97 16.93 -3.76
C PHE A 290 -12.55 16.57 -3.31
N LEU A 291 -12.36 15.48 -2.54
CA LEU A 291 -11.05 14.98 -2.13
C LEU A 291 -10.17 14.64 -3.32
N SER A 292 -10.74 14.06 -4.38
CA SER A 292 -10.00 13.77 -5.63
C SER A 292 -9.39 15.03 -6.23
N VAL A 293 -10.14 16.12 -6.26
CA VAL A 293 -9.66 17.42 -6.78
C VAL A 293 -8.63 18.04 -5.81
N GLU A 294 -8.95 18.07 -4.52
CA GLU A 294 -8.09 18.66 -3.48
C GLU A 294 -6.71 18.00 -3.42
N LEU A 295 -6.68 16.66 -3.52
CA LEU A 295 -5.44 15.88 -3.45
C LEU A 295 -4.74 15.74 -4.82
N ASN A 296 -5.34 16.26 -5.90
CA ASN A 296 -4.88 16.01 -7.26
C ASN A 296 -4.63 14.51 -7.51
N LEU A 297 -5.55 13.66 -7.03
CA LEU A 297 -5.47 12.21 -7.08
C LEU A 297 -6.79 11.64 -7.61
N PRO A 298 -6.81 10.96 -8.76
CA PRO A 298 -8.02 10.30 -9.23
C PRO A 298 -8.58 9.34 -8.17
N LEU A 299 -9.88 9.43 -7.91
CA LEU A 299 -10.63 8.49 -7.08
C LEU A 299 -11.77 7.93 -7.91
N THR A 300 -11.64 6.67 -8.31
CA THR A 300 -12.56 6.02 -9.24
C THR A 300 -13.51 5.10 -8.48
N ARG A 301 -14.82 5.33 -8.62
CA ARG A 301 -15.82 4.38 -8.16
C ARG A 301 -15.85 3.20 -9.13
N ILE A 302 -15.60 2.01 -8.60
CA ILE A 302 -15.52 0.80 -9.43
C ILE A 302 -16.67 -0.19 -9.19
N GLY A 303 -17.46 -0.02 -8.11
CA GLY A 303 -18.48 -1.00 -7.79
C GLY A 303 -19.28 -0.67 -6.54
N GLU A 304 -19.93 -1.69 -6.03
CA GLU A 304 -20.84 -1.61 -4.88
C GLU A 304 -20.83 -2.92 -4.07
N VAL A 305 -20.99 -2.79 -2.75
CA VAL A 305 -21.15 -3.92 -1.83
C VAL A 305 -22.60 -4.38 -1.82
N ILE A 306 -22.85 -5.66 -2.09
CA ILE A 306 -24.19 -6.27 -2.19
C ILE A 306 -24.38 -7.41 -1.20
N SER A 307 -25.63 -7.79 -0.97
CA SER A 307 -26.02 -8.93 -0.14
C SER A 307 -25.85 -10.27 -0.88
N GLU A 308 -25.87 -11.37 -0.13
CA GLU A 308 -25.87 -12.73 -0.68
C GLU A 308 -27.08 -12.97 -1.61
N LYS A 309 -28.26 -12.50 -1.22
CA LYS A 309 -29.48 -12.62 -2.06
C LYS A 309 -29.34 -11.93 -3.40
N GLU A 310 -28.84 -10.69 -3.42
CA GLU A 310 -28.58 -9.95 -4.67
C GLU A 310 -27.52 -10.64 -5.53
N SER A 311 -26.50 -11.24 -4.88
CA SER A 311 -25.47 -12.00 -5.60
C SER A 311 -26.02 -13.25 -6.30
N GLU A 312 -26.93 -14.00 -5.65
CA GLU A 312 -27.60 -15.17 -6.22
C GLU A 312 -28.50 -14.81 -7.39
N GLU A 313 -29.14 -13.65 -7.37
CA GLU A 313 -29.95 -13.14 -8.47
C GLU A 313 -29.12 -12.77 -9.70
N LEU A 314 -27.87 -12.29 -9.49
CA LEU A 314 -26.98 -11.89 -10.57
C LEU A 314 -26.19 -13.07 -11.18
N SER A 315 -25.67 -13.96 -10.35
CA SER A 315 -24.82 -15.07 -10.82
C SER A 315 -24.84 -16.22 -9.81
N ARG A 316 -24.69 -17.46 -10.31
CA ARG A 316 -24.53 -18.66 -9.47
C ARG A 316 -23.09 -19.02 -9.18
N VAL A 317 -22.14 -18.37 -9.83
CA VAL A 317 -20.71 -18.65 -9.71
C VAL A 317 -20.00 -17.38 -9.25
N HIS A 318 -19.43 -17.43 -8.05
CA HIS A 318 -18.72 -16.30 -7.44
C HIS A 318 -17.32 -16.77 -7.02
N GLU A 319 -16.31 -16.27 -7.69
CA GLU A 319 -14.95 -16.39 -7.20
C GLU A 319 -14.66 -15.23 -6.25
N LYS A 320 -14.08 -15.54 -5.09
CA LYS A 320 -13.65 -14.52 -4.11
C LYS A 320 -14.74 -13.52 -3.66
N ASN A 321 -16.03 -13.89 -3.77
CA ASN A 321 -17.17 -13.00 -3.45
C ASN A 321 -17.24 -11.73 -4.34
N ILE A 322 -16.62 -11.75 -5.51
CA ILE A 322 -16.62 -10.63 -6.47
C ILE A 322 -17.37 -11.05 -7.73
N ILE A 323 -18.30 -10.22 -8.18
CA ILE A 323 -19.03 -10.38 -9.42
C ILE A 323 -18.59 -9.25 -10.36
N TRP A 324 -17.84 -9.62 -11.38
CA TRP A 324 -17.46 -8.71 -12.44
C TRP A 324 -18.64 -8.51 -13.39
N ILE A 325 -19.02 -7.26 -13.63
CA ILE A 325 -20.16 -6.92 -14.52
C ILE A 325 -19.69 -6.01 -15.67
N ASP A 326 -20.37 -6.13 -16.81
CA ASP A 326 -20.20 -5.21 -17.92
C ASP A 326 -20.95 -3.89 -17.68
N SER A 327 -20.86 -2.95 -18.64
CA SER A 327 -21.54 -1.65 -18.58
C SER A 327 -23.09 -1.71 -18.54
N LYS A 328 -23.66 -2.89 -18.80
CA LYS A 328 -25.12 -3.15 -18.74
C LYS A 328 -25.51 -3.86 -17.44
N GLY A 329 -24.55 -4.12 -16.54
CA GLY A 329 -24.76 -4.87 -15.32
C GLY A 329 -24.84 -6.39 -15.52
N ILE A 330 -24.44 -6.91 -16.69
CA ILE A 330 -24.45 -8.35 -16.99
C ILE A 330 -23.17 -8.97 -16.43
N PRO A 331 -23.28 -10.03 -15.61
CA PRO A 331 -22.11 -10.75 -15.10
C PRO A 331 -21.22 -11.28 -16.22
N LEU A 332 -19.94 -11.07 -16.07
CA LEU A 332 -18.90 -11.57 -16.96
C LEU A 332 -18.47 -12.98 -16.51
N CYS A 333 -18.06 -13.83 -17.47
CA CYS A 333 -17.64 -15.19 -17.17
C CYS A 333 -16.35 -15.19 -16.33
N PRO A 334 -16.31 -15.86 -15.16
CA PRO A 334 -15.12 -15.91 -14.30
C PRO A 334 -13.87 -16.46 -14.97
N GLU A 335 -14.03 -17.39 -15.91
CA GLU A 335 -12.92 -18.02 -16.64
C GLU A 335 -12.04 -17.01 -17.42
N ASN A 336 -12.54 -15.79 -17.66
CA ASN A 336 -11.82 -14.74 -18.37
C ASN A 336 -11.02 -13.82 -17.47
N PHE A 337 -11.02 -14.04 -16.13
CA PHE A 337 -10.35 -13.19 -15.18
C PHE A 337 -9.32 -13.96 -14.36
N PRO A 338 -8.10 -13.43 -14.21
CA PRO A 338 -7.16 -14.02 -13.29
C PRO A 338 -7.72 -13.90 -11.87
N SER A 339 -7.96 -15.07 -11.26
CA SER A 339 -8.46 -15.16 -9.89
C SER A 339 -7.39 -14.83 -8.84
N ASP A 340 -6.12 -14.92 -9.21
CA ASP A 340 -5.00 -14.91 -8.27
C ASP A 340 -4.14 -13.67 -8.44
N GLY A 341 -4.03 -12.90 -7.36
CA GLY A 341 -2.99 -11.91 -7.17
C GLY A 341 -1.63 -12.57 -6.89
N PHE A 342 -0.65 -11.78 -6.50
CA PHE A 342 0.66 -12.29 -6.08
C PHE A 342 0.51 -13.12 -4.79
N THR A 343 1.16 -14.30 -4.74
CA THR A 343 1.25 -15.12 -3.53
C THR A 343 2.70 -15.50 -3.29
N HIS A 344 3.11 -15.52 -2.03
CA HIS A 344 4.46 -15.95 -1.62
C HIS A 344 4.59 -17.48 -1.55
N PHE A 345 3.47 -18.22 -1.47
CA PHE A 345 3.43 -19.68 -1.30
C PHE A 345 2.36 -20.31 -2.17
#